data_e549737d26e0d022e2954ab7db1fb80d
#
_entry.id   e549737d26e0d022e2954ab7db1fb80d
#
_cell.length_a   1.000
_cell.length_b   1.000
_cell.length_c   1.000
_cell.angle_alpha   90.00
_cell.angle_beta   90.00
_cell.angle_gamma   90.00
#
_symmetry.space_group_name_H-M   'P 1'
#
loop_
_entity.id
_entity.type
_entity.pdbx_description
1 polymer ?
#
loop_
_entity_poly.entity_id
_entity_poly.type
_entity_poly.pdbx_seq_one_letter_code
_entity_poly.pdbx_strand_id
1 'polypeptide(L)'
;CGIDLSSPITLADEDMEDIPLLTTDTHFDMSTAYANRPEIRSLELATQIYKQKVNVTRAEHLPSIALMGNYMVTNPSVFNSFENKFKGMWNVGVMVQIPIWHWGEGIYKTRAAKSEVRIAQYQLQDAREKIELQVNQAAFKVNEAGKKLVMSTKNMEKAEENLRYATL
;
A
#
# COMPACT_ATOMS: atom_id res chain seq x y z
N CYS A 1 -15.86 6.23 -16.52
CA CYS A 1 -16.53 7.49 -16.77
C CYS A 1 -15.83 8.55 -15.93
N GLY A 2 -15.19 9.57 -16.53
CA GLY A 2 -14.44 10.62 -15.83
C GLY A 2 -15.30 11.74 -15.25
N ILE A 3 -16.42 11.40 -14.62
CA ILE A 3 -17.31 12.36 -13.95
C ILE A 3 -16.80 12.53 -12.52
N ASP A 4 -16.59 13.78 -12.11
CA ASP A 4 -16.22 14.14 -10.74
C ASP A 4 -17.32 13.69 -9.77
N LEU A 5 -16.93 12.95 -8.70
CA LEU A 5 -17.82 12.43 -7.67
C LEU A 5 -18.58 13.52 -6.89
N SER A 6 -18.13 14.78 -6.99
CA SER A 6 -18.76 15.96 -6.38
C SER A 6 -19.84 16.60 -7.25
N SER A 7 -20.05 16.15 -8.50
CA SER A 7 -21.09 16.72 -9.37
C SER A 7 -22.47 16.27 -8.91
N PRO A 8 -23.44 17.21 -8.73
CA PRO A 8 -24.80 16.86 -8.35
C PRO A 8 -25.50 16.12 -9.49
N ILE A 9 -25.82 14.85 -9.25
CA ILE A 9 -26.60 14.03 -10.17
C ILE A 9 -28.05 14.13 -9.72
N THR A 10 -28.91 14.79 -10.52
CA THR A 10 -30.36 14.78 -10.32
C THR A 10 -30.96 13.59 -11.05
N LEU A 11 -31.64 12.72 -10.32
CA LEU A 11 -32.43 11.63 -10.89
C LEU A 11 -33.77 12.18 -11.38
N ALA A 12 -34.27 11.71 -12.53
CA ALA A 12 -35.49 12.19 -13.16
C ALA A 12 -36.81 11.72 -12.47
N ASP A 13 -36.74 10.82 -11.50
CA ASP A 13 -37.90 10.33 -10.77
C ASP A 13 -38.04 11.03 -9.42
N GLU A 14 -38.88 12.06 -9.37
CA GLU A 14 -39.19 12.87 -8.17
C GLU A 14 -40.34 12.35 -7.30
N ASP A 15 -40.96 11.21 -7.65
CA ASP A 15 -42.14 10.69 -6.95
C ASP A 15 -41.81 9.75 -5.77
N MET A 16 -40.77 10.09 -4.97
CA MET A 16 -40.62 9.50 -3.66
C MET A 16 -41.20 10.44 -2.59
N GLU A 17 -42.35 10.05 -2.00
CA GLU A 17 -42.93 10.68 -0.82
C GLU A 17 -41.81 11.04 0.21
N ASP A 18 -41.91 12.21 0.81
CA ASP A 18 -41.01 12.75 1.83
C ASP A 18 -40.80 11.77 2.99
N ILE A 19 -39.88 10.83 2.81
CA ILE A 19 -39.36 10.04 3.92
C ILE A 19 -38.39 10.95 4.68
N PRO A 20 -38.62 11.25 5.96
CA PRO A 20 -37.70 12.07 6.72
C PRO A 20 -36.31 11.44 6.67
N LEU A 21 -35.42 12.09 5.91
CA LEU A 21 -34.03 11.73 5.82
C LEU A 21 -33.45 11.90 7.24
N LEU A 22 -33.06 10.82 7.88
CA LEU A 22 -32.04 10.89 8.92
C LEU A 22 -30.78 11.40 8.21
N THR A 23 -30.66 12.72 8.12
CA THR A 23 -29.42 13.38 7.70
C THR A 23 -28.39 13.16 8.81
N THR A 24 -27.84 11.96 8.86
CA THR A 24 -26.59 11.78 9.54
C THR A 24 -25.59 12.52 8.64
N ASP A 25 -25.08 13.64 9.12
CA ASP A 25 -23.98 14.38 8.50
C ASP A 25 -22.78 13.43 8.41
N THR A 26 -22.77 12.62 7.34
CA THR A 26 -21.73 11.60 7.10
C THR A 26 -20.58 12.22 6.30
N HIS A 27 -20.08 13.35 6.78
CA HIS A 27 -18.78 13.83 6.30
C HIS A 27 -17.70 12.95 6.93
N PHE A 28 -17.43 11.81 6.30
CA PHE A 28 -16.34 10.95 6.72
C PHE A 28 -15.01 11.62 6.38
N ASP A 29 -14.20 11.86 7.41
CA ASP A 29 -12.82 12.29 7.21
C ASP A 29 -12.01 11.15 6.59
N MET A 30 -11.76 11.25 5.29
CA MET A 30 -10.98 10.28 4.53
C MET A 30 -9.56 10.14 5.09
N SER A 31 -9.02 11.18 5.72
CA SER A 31 -7.69 11.13 6.34
C SER A 31 -7.64 10.11 7.47
N THR A 32 -8.67 10.07 8.30
CA THR A 32 -8.82 9.07 9.36
C THR A 32 -9.00 7.66 8.80
N ALA A 33 -9.75 7.51 7.69
CA ALA A 33 -9.90 6.22 7.02
C ALA A 33 -8.56 5.69 6.50
N TYR A 34 -7.74 6.54 5.88
CA TYR A 34 -6.42 6.13 5.38
C TYR A 34 -5.43 5.83 6.51
N ALA A 35 -5.43 6.62 7.60
CA ALA A 35 -4.53 6.43 8.73
C ALA A 35 -4.74 5.09 9.45
N ASN A 36 -5.98 4.61 9.51
CA ASN A 36 -6.35 3.37 10.20
C ASN A 36 -6.27 2.10 9.32
N ARG A 37 -5.90 2.24 8.05
CA ARG A 37 -5.79 1.11 7.11
C ARG A 37 -4.35 0.65 6.96
N PRO A 38 -4.00 -0.56 7.45
CA PRO A 38 -2.64 -1.08 7.35
C PRO A 38 -2.21 -1.33 5.91
N GLU A 39 -3.15 -1.58 4.98
CA GLU A 39 -2.89 -1.73 3.55
C GLU A 39 -2.25 -0.47 2.94
N ILE A 40 -2.76 0.70 3.30
CA ILE A 40 -2.20 1.98 2.83
C ILE A 40 -0.78 2.15 3.35
N ARG A 41 -0.55 1.87 4.63
CA ARG A 41 0.77 1.97 5.23
C ARG A 41 1.78 1.03 4.57
N SER A 42 1.37 -0.20 4.26
CA SER A 42 2.23 -1.18 3.57
C SER A 42 2.61 -0.71 2.16
N LEU A 43 1.66 -0.15 1.38
CA LEU A 43 1.91 0.37 0.05
C LEU A 43 2.77 1.65 0.06
N GLU A 44 2.63 2.50 1.07
CA GLU A 44 3.52 3.65 1.27
C GLU A 44 4.96 3.21 1.52
N LEU A 45 5.15 2.22 2.41
CA LEU A 45 6.48 1.63 2.67
C LEU A 45 7.04 0.93 1.43
N ALA A 46 6.22 0.20 0.68
CA ALA A 46 6.62 -0.41 -0.59
C ALA A 46 7.12 0.67 -1.58
N THR A 47 6.41 1.79 -1.71
CA THR A 47 6.83 2.92 -2.54
C THR A 47 8.19 3.48 -2.09
N GLN A 48 8.44 3.56 -0.78
CA GLN A 48 9.74 3.99 -0.26
C GLN A 48 10.84 2.98 -0.58
N ILE A 49 10.57 1.69 -0.46
CA ILE A 49 11.52 0.62 -0.83
C ILE A 49 11.91 0.74 -2.30
N TYR A 50 10.95 0.90 -3.22
CA TYR A 50 11.25 1.08 -4.63
C TYR A 50 12.05 2.35 -4.92
N LYS A 51 11.80 3.46 -4.20
CA LYS A 51 12.62 4.68 -4.28
C LYS A 51 14.06 4.41 -3.86
N GLN A 52 14.29 3.64 -2.79
CA GLN A 52 15.66 3.27 -2.37
C GLN A 52 16.30 2.28 -3.35
N LYS A 53 15.52 1.37 -3.96
CA LYS A 53 16.02 0.48 -5.01
C LYS A 53 16.65 1.25 -6.18
N VAL A 54 16.08 2.41 -6.56
CA VAL A 54 16.71 3.30 -7.56
C VAL A 54 18.10 3.75 -7.13
N ASN A 55 18.29 4.07 -5.84
CA ASN A 55 19.59 4.48 -5.31
C ASN A 55 20.59 3.32 -5.30
N VAL A 56 20.13 2.11 -4.95
CA VAL A 56 20.95 0.88 -5.02
C VAL A 56 21.39 0.63 -6.46
N THR A 57 20.47 0.67 -7.43
CA THR A 57 20.80 0.49 -8.85
C THR A 57 21.80 1.53 -9.37
N ARG A 58 21.73 2.77 -8.86
CA ARG A 58 22.75 3.77 -9.17
C ARG A 58 24.11 3.46 -8.53
N ALA A 59 24.09 2.96 -7.28
CA ALA A 59 25.29 2.64 -6.54
C ALA A 59 26.10 1.50 -7.18
N GLU A 60 25.44 0.56 -7.88
CA GLU A 60 26.10 -0.52 -8.64
C GLU A 60 27.05 0.00 -9.74
N HIS A 61 26.85 1.25 -10.17
CA HIS A 61 27.66 1.91 -11.20
C HIS A 61 28.66 2.91 -10.63
N LEU A 62 28.77 3.01 -9.30
CA LEU A 62 29.74 3.84 -8.61
C LEU A 62 30.94 2.99 -8.15
N PRO A 63 32.11 3.63 -7.92
CA PRO A 63 33.24 2.95 -7.31
C PRO A 63 32.84 2.33 -5.97
N SER A 64 33.19 1.06 -5.76
CA SER A 64 32.99 0.37 -4.50
C SER A 64 34.32 0.07 -3.83
N ILE A 65 34.35 0.20 -2.51
CA ILE A 65 35.52 -0.10 -1.66
C ILE A 65 35.07 -1.15 -0.66
N ALA A 66 35.77 -2.27 -0.62
CA ALA A 66 35.54 -3.35 0.32
C ALA A 66 36.80 -3.62 1.15
N LEU A 67 36.63 -3.72 2.46
CA LEU A 67 37.66 -4.22 3.37
C LEU A 67 37.42 -5.73 3.54
N MET A 68 38.47 -6.53 3.30
CA MET A 68 38.42 -7.98 3.43
C MET A 68 39.43 -8.43 4.46
N GLY A 69 38.98 -9.36 5.34
CA GLY A 69 39.84 -10.05 6.27
C GLY A 69 39.59 -11.56 6.21
N ASN A 70 40.65 -12.33 6.12
CA ASN A 70 40.54 -13.78 6.12
C ASN A 70 41.55 -14.36 7.11
N TYR A 71 41.11 -15.36 7.86
CA TYR A 71 41.95 -16.20 8.72
C TYR A 71 41.80 -17.66 8.30
N MET A 72 42.92 -18.28 7.93
CA MET A 72 42.91 -19.65 7.44
C MET A 72 43.91 -20.48 8.27
N VAL A 73 43.47 -21.67 8.67
CA VAL A 73 44.33 -22.64 9.35
C VAL A 73 44.49 -23.86 8.43
N THR A 74 45.72 -24.18 8.11
CA THR A 74 46.05 -25.32 7.24
C THR A 74 47.03 -26.29 7.84
N ASN A 75 46.89 -27.58 7.49
CA ASN A 75 47.86 -28.62 7.79
C ASN A 75 48.00 -29.51 6.54
N PRO A 76 49.17 -29.62 5.89
CA PRO A 76 50.42 -28.92 6.20
C PRO A 76 50.32 -27.43 5.97
N SER A 77 51.28 -26.69 6.54
CA SER A 77 51.40 -25.24 6.40
C SER A 77 51.61 -24.86 4.92
N VAL A 78 50.88 -23.80 4.44
CA VAL A 78 51.02 -23.28 3.07
C VAL A 78 52.46 -22.81 2.76
N PHE A 79 53.24 -22.42 3.79
CA PHE A 79 54.62 -21.97 3.64
C PHE A 79 55.64 -23.10 3.72
N ASN A 80 55.29 -24.25 4.34
CA ASN A 80 56.21 -25.37 4.45
C ASN A 80 55.41 -26.68 4.39
N SER A 81 55.28 -27.24 3.20
CA SER A 81 54.48 -28.44 2.91
C SER A 81 55.08 -29.72 3.56
N PHE A 82 56.31 -29.65 4.08
CA PHE A 82 56.99 -30.81 4.74
C PHE A 82 56.69 -30.89 6.25
N GLU A 83 56.01 -29.87 6.81
CA GLU A 83 55.77 -29.81 8.26
C GLU A 83 54.24 -30.08 8.50
N ASN A 84 53.91 -31.25 9.01
CA ASN A 84 52.57 -31.61 9.38
C ASN A 84 52.15 -31.01 10.73
N LYS A 85 51.97 -29.68 10.72
CA LYS A 85 51.45 -28.90 11.86
C LYS A 85 50.43 -27.89 11.41
N PHE A 86 49.42 -27.70 12.25
CA PHE A 86 48.44 -26.63 12.01
C PHE A 86 49.10 -25.28 12.20
N LYS A 87 49.09 -24.46 11.17
CA LYS A 87 49.50 -23.05 11.21
C LYS A 87 48.40 -22.14 10.74
N GLY A 88 48.10 -21.10 11.53
CA GLY A 88 47.17 -20.03 11.17
C GLY A 88 47.86 -18.95 10.34
N MET A 89 47.18 -18.51 9.33
CA MET A 89 47.58 -17.35 8.52
C MET A 89 46.40 -16.38 8.46
N TRP A 90 46.69 -15.11 8.58
CA TRP A 90 45.69 -14.07 8.41
C TRP A 90 46.13 -13.10 7.30
N ASN A 91 45.15 -12.56 6.60
CA ASN A 91 45.38 -11.46 5.66
C ASN A 91 44.26 -10.43 5.84
N VAL A 92 44.64 -9.16 5.62
CA VAL A 92 43.71 -8.05 5.53
C VAL A 92 44.03 -7.29 4.26
N GLY A 93 43.02 -6.98 3.50
CA GLY A 93 43.16 -6.28 2.22
C GLY A 93 42.05 -5.29 1.97
N VAL A 94 42.31 -4.32 1.16
CA VAL A 94 41.32 -3.38 0.63
C VAL A 94 41.15 -3.65 -0.86
N MET A 95 39.94 -3.89 -1.28
CA MET A 95 39.59 -4.04 -2.68
C MET A 95 38.84 -2.79 -3.15
N VAL A 96 39.30 -2.19 -4.24
CA VAL A 96 38.65 -1.06 -4.88
C VAL A 96 38.20 -1.52 -6.26
N GLN A 97 36.91 -1.44 -6.53
CA GLN A 97 36.34 -1.80 -7.83
C GLN A 97 35.76 -0.55 -8.46
N ILE A 98 36.25 -0.17 -9.62
CA ILE A 98 35.79 1.00 -10.39
C ILE A 98 35.25 0.52 -11.73
N PRO A 99 33.93 0.58 -11.92
CA PRO A 99 33.35 0.27 -13.22
C PRO A 99 33.66 1.40 -14.22
N ILE A 100 34.40 1.08 -15.28
CA ILE A 100 34.85 2.10 -16.24
C ILE A 100 33.84 2.27 -17.38
N TRP A 101 33.29 1.18 -17.90
CA TRP A 101 32.43 1.27 -19.07
C TRP A 101 31.35 0.16 -19.10
N HIS A 102 30.10 0.55 -19.29
CA HIS A 102 28.93 -0.36 -19.34
C HIS A 102 27.93 0.02 -20.44
N TRP A 103 28.36 0.61 -21.54
CA TRP A 103 27.55 0.89 -22.74
C TRP A 103 26.17 1.51 -22.43
N GLY A 104 26.06 2.38 -21.45
CA GLY A 104 24.82 3.03 -21.04
C GLY A 104 23.86 2.15 -20.20
N GLU A 105 24.22 0.93 -19.85
CA GLU A 105 23.42 0.00 -19.05
C GLU A 105 22.86 0.64 -17.78
N GLY A 106 23.68 1.40 -17.05
CA GLY A 106 23.28 2.10 -15.82
C GLY A 106 22.14 3.09 -16.03
N ILE A 107 22.09 3.76 -17.19
CA ILE A 107 21.02 4.70 -17.53
C ILE A 107 19.70 3.95 -17.71
N TYR A 108 19.72 2.85 -18.49
CA TYR A 108 18.52 2.05 -18.76
C TYR A 108 18.04 1.32 -17.52
N LYS A 109 18.92 0.72 -16.71
CA LYS A 109 18.56 0.09 -15.44
C LYS A 109 17.96 1.10 -14.46
N THR A 110 18.53 2.30 -14.36
CA THR A 110 17.96 3.36 -13.53
C THR A 110 16.58 3.82 -14.01
N ARG A 111 16.36 3.90 -15.34
CA ARG A 111 15.04 4.22 -15.90
C ARG A 111 14.03 3.11 -15.62
N ALA A 112 14.41 1.85 -15.75
CA ALA A 112 13.58 0.71 -15.39
C ALA A 112 13.17 0.76 -13.91
N ALA A 113 14.14 0.94 -13.00
CA ALA A 113 13.86 1.06 -11.57
C ALA A 113 12.95 2.26 -11.23
N LYS A 114 13.08 3.39 -11.94
CA LYS A 114 12.14 4.53 -11.80
C LYS A 114 10.73 4.19 -12.29
N SER A 115 10.59 3.35 -13.30
CA SER A 115 9.27 2.89 -13.76
C SER A 115 8.61 1.98 -12.72
N GLU A 116 9.36 1.13 -12.00
CA GLU A 116 8.87 0.35 -10.87
C GLU A 116 8.34 1.25 -9.74
N VAL A 117 9.02 2.37 -9.45
CA VAL A 117 8.50 3.37 -8.50
C VAL A 117 7.14 3.92 -8.93
N ARG A 118 6.97 4.23 -10.22
CA ARG A 118 5.67 4.72 -10.74
C ARG A 118 4.57 3.67 -10.60
N ILE A 119 4.89 2.41 -10.89
CA ILE A 119 3.94 1.30 -10.71
C ILE A 119 3.49 1.23 -9.24
N ALA A 120 4.42 1.26 -8.28
CA ALA A 120 4.09 1.24 -6.87
C ALA A 120 3.25 2.47 -6.43
N GLN A 121 3.51 3.65 -7.01
CA GLN A 121 2.71 4.85 -6.77
C GLN A 121 1.28 4.71 -7.30
N TYR A 122 1.10 4.15 -8.49
CA TYR A 122 -0.23 3.89 -9.05
C TYR A 122 -1.00 2.83 -8.25
N GLN A 123 -0.31 1.80 -7.74
CA GLN A 123 -0.93 0.82 -6.85
C GLN A 123 -1.42 1.44 -5.54
N LEU A 124 -0.65 2.37 -4.97
CA LEU A 124 -1.07 3.12 -3.78
C LEU A 124 -2.28 4.02 -4.09
N GLN A 125 -2.29 4.68 -5.23
CA GLN A 125 -3.41 5.51 -5.66
C GLN A 125 -4.68 4.68 -5.90
N ASP A 126 -4.59 3.57 -6.62
CA ASP A 126 -5.69 2.63 -6.85
C ASP A 126 -6.28 2.09 -5.53
N ALA A 127 -5.42 1.78 -4.55
CA ALA A 127 -5.87 1.37 -3.23
C ALA A 127 -6.63 2.48 -2.49
N ARG A 128 -6.18 3.73 -2.60
CA ARG A 128 -6.88 4.88 -2.00
C ARG A 128 -8.25 5.09 -2.64
N GLU A 129 -8.34 5.04 -3.97
CA GLU A 129 -9.60 5.18 -4.71
C GLU A 129 -10.59 4.05 -4.34
N LYS A 130 -10.10 2.81 -4.20
CA LYS A 130 -10.92 1.68 -3.74
C LYS A 130 -11.45 1.87 -2.32
N ILE A 131 -10.64 2.39 -1.42
CA ILE A 131 -11.06 2.68 -0.04
C ILE A 131 -12.11 3.79 -0.03
N GLU A 132 -11.92 4.85 -0.80
CA GLU A 132 -12.89 5.92 -0.95
C GLU A 132 -14.24 5.39 -1.45
N LEU A 133 -14.23 4.55 -2.48
CA LEU A 133 -15.43 3.88 -2.96
C LEU A 133 -16.10 3.02 -1.87
N GLN A 134 -15.31 2.25 -1.09
CA GLN A 134 -15.85 1.43 0.00
C GLN A 134 -16.49 2.29 1.10
N VAL A 135 -15.87 3.41 1.47
CA VAL A 135 -16.41 4.33 2.49
C VAL A 135 -17.73 4.93 2.01
N ASN A 136 -17.78 5.41 0.76
CA ASN A 136 -18.99 5.96 0.18
C ASN A 136 -20.13 4.93 0.08
N GLN A 137 -19.81 3.68 -0.32
CA GLN A 137 -20.78 2.59 -0.33
C GLN A 137 -21.28 2.23 1.08
N ALA A 138 -20.38 2.22 2.07
CA ALA A 138 -20.77 1.97 3.45
C ALA A 138 -21.68 3.06 4.00
N ALA A 139 -21.35 4.33 3.74
CA ALA A 139 -22.18 5.48 4.11
C ALA A 139 -23.59 5.37 3.50
N PHE A 140 -23.67 5.05 2.21
CA PHE A 140 -24.97 4.83 1.54
C PHE A 140 -25.76 3.69 2.20
N LYS A 141 -25.13 2.56 2.50
CA LYS A 141 -25.77 1.42 3.16
C LYS A 141 -26.28 1.76 4.57
N VAL A 142 -25.55 2.56 5.33
CA VAL A 142 -25.97 3.04 6.66
C VAL A 142 -27.23 3.90 6.53
N ASN A 143 -27.26 4.84 5.59
CA ASN A 143 -28.42 5.68 5.35
C ASN A 143 -29.64 4.86 4.87
N GLU A 144 -29.44 3.87 3.99
CA GLU A 144 -30.49 2.96 3.55
C GLU A 144 -31.02 2.10 4.71
N ALA A 145 -30.15 1.57 5.55
CA ALA A 145 -30.55 0.79 6.72
C ALA A 145 -31.33 1.65 7.72
N GLY A 146 -30.95 2.91 7.92
CA GLY A 146 -31.69 3.85 8.74
C GLY A 146 -33.12 4.10 8.22
N LYS A 147 -33.28 4.31 6.91
CA LYS A 147 -34.60 4.45 6.28
C LYS A 147 -35.45 3.18 6.46
N LYS A 148 -34.88 2.01 6.22
CA LYS A 148 -35.57 0.72 6.40
C LYS A 148 -36.02 0.52 7.84
N LEU A 149 -35.20 0.93 8.83
CA LEU A 149 -35.55 0.86 10.24
C LEU A 149 -36.81 1.71 10.55
N VAL A 150 -36.83 2.98 10.12
CA VAL A 150 -37.96 3.88 10.29
C VAL A 150 -39.24 3.33 9.65
N MET A 151 -39.11 2.81 8.40
CA MET A 151 -40.26 2.20 7.71
C MET A 151 -40.77 0.94 8.43
N SER A 152 -39.87 0.10 8.92
CA SER A 152 -40.22 -1.13 9.66
C SER A 152 -40.94 -0.78 10.97
N THR A 153 -40.51 0.23 11.70
CA THR A 153 -41.14 0.70 12.91
C THR A 153 -42.55 1.21 12.63
N LYS A 154 -42.73 2.04 11.59
CA LYS A 154 -44.09 2.49 11.16
C LYS A 154 -45.00 1.36 10.73
N ASN A 155 -44.45 0.35 10.03
CA ASN A 155 -45.26 -0.82 9.64
C ASN A 155 -45.68 -1.65 10.85
N MET A 156 -44.81 -1.76 11.86
CA MET A 156 -45.14 -2.45 13.11
C MET A 156 -46.26 -1.73 13.89
N GLU A 157 -46.15 -0.41 14.02
CA GLU A 157 -47.20 0.43 14.63
C GLU A 157 -48.54 0.26 13.91
N LYS A 158 -48.56 0.32 12.58
CA LYS A 158 -49.80 0.07 11.78
C LYS A 158 -50.34 -1.34 11.97
N ALA A 159 -49.48 -2.35 12.05
CA ALA A 159 -49.91 -3.73 12.28
C ALA A 159 -50.52 -3.92 13.67
N GLU A 160 -49.94 -3.31 14.70
CA GLU A 160 -50.46 -3.30 16.07
C GLU A 160 -51.84 -2.59 16.14
N GLU A 161 -51.96 -1.45 15.45
CA GLU A 161 -53.23 -0.72 15.37
C GLU A 161 -54.31 -1.54 14.67
N ASN A 162 -54.00 -2.18 13.53
CA ASN A 162 -54.89 -3.08 12.82
C ASN A 162 -55.31 -4.28 13.68
N LEU A 163 -54.38 -4.87 14.43
CA LEU A 163 -54.69 -5.96 15.36
C LEU A 163 -55.67 -5.49 16.45
N ARG A 164 -55.44 -4.30 17.01
CA ARG A 164 -56.29 -3.71 18.01
C ARG A 164 -57.74 -3.50 17.50
N TYR A 165 -57.91 -3.04 16.24
CA TYR A 165 -59.24 -2.90 15.63
C TYR A 165 -59.89 -4.24 15.29
N ALA A 166 -59.11 -5.26 14.99
CA ALA A 166 -59.62 -6.59 14.68
C ALA A 166 -60.07 -7.39 15.95
N THR A 167 -59.63 -6.95 17.13
CA THR A 167 -59.95 -7.60 18.43
C THR A 167 -60.98 -6.86 19.24
N LEU A 168 -61.55 -5.77 18.72
CA LEU A 168 -62.68 -5.03 19.23
C LEU A 168 -63.97 -5.54 18.53
#